data_fa513ad6f5c69dfcb6f249366d537438
#
_entry.id   fa513ad6f5c69dfcb6f249366d537438
#
_cell.length_a   1.000
_cell.length_b   1.000
_cell.length_c   1.000
_cell.angle_alpha   90.00
_cell.angle_beta   90.00
_cell.angle_gamma   90.00
#
_symmetry.space_group_name_H-M   'P 1'
#
loop_
_entity.id
_entity.type
_entity.pdbx_description
1 polymer ?
#
loop_
_entity_poly.entity_id
_entity_poly.type
_entity_poly.pdbx_seq_one_letter_code
_entity_poly.pdbx_strand_id
1 'polypeptide(L)'
;MFEFIYSKQRVKPIYKAIRKSVSRDKNAVPLFWTEHCVECAAPLCYKTCDRYKKRADGDCVRIVNGITPTITPDGIGAVCEFRTWAKIESQLKIRLLSGKQYSALYWILTALGYFFRKIASISPFRFLQNFVDCGWFSYRQKTINFTLRNKRPHYSLTLEGIVENHDHPSAFLVDVKSSSALLFRETFEAPAGISSLSINIPPYESGKELYFINIHPANAEDHVTVTFNSLKLVPTDITKGKKVKCVIWDLDNTLWNGVLIEGEVKPNDELIKLIKHLDACGIVNSIASKNNEDTVRTKLAELGIEQYFVFSKINWLPKSANVTMIVKQMNINANTVVFVDDNPFERNEVLLRAPSITCVDPSEMIAFSKCSRFNAIVTEDSKKRRSTYRMLEAMKKEEEEWTGNIDDFLINCNIQAQITLPTDKTIPRCFELLQRTNQLNSSGRRLSLNEVEEIVKSPVYESFVLSSSDKFGDYGIVGFIIIDVSGNVPCVTDFVISCRVANKKIEPTLINYLAGKYGGKLFFNYKKTLRNGPMFQIIRELKMERVPSEGEYDVYQCKYDKNYPKVVSLFERGK
;
A
#
# COMPACT_ATOMS: atom_id res chain seq x y z
N MET A 1 1.54 -3.04 -25.22
CA MET A 1 1.36 -3.17 -26.67
C MET A 1 1.29 -4.63 -27.03
N PHE A 2 0.63 -4.98 -28.12
CA PHE A 2 0.32 -6.35 -28.50
C PHE A 2 0.98 -6.70 -29.83
N GLU A 3 1.35 -7.97 -29.97
CA GLU A 3 1.76 -8.55 -31.24
C GLU A 3 0.52 -8.85 -32.09
N PHE A 4 0.16 -7.90 -32.94
CA PHE A 4 -1.01 -8.06 -33.80
C PHE A 4 -0.69 -8.87 -35.04
N ILE A 5 -1.63 -9.75 -35.45
CA ILE A 5 -1.59 -10.35 -36.77
C ILE A 5 -1.96 -9.27 -37.80
N TYR A 6 -0.97 -8.84 -38.56
CA TYR A 6 -1.13 -7.80 -39.57
C TYR A 6 -1.73 -8.39 -40.84
N SER A 7 -3.02 -8.15 -41.12
CA SER A 7 -3.55 -8.28 -42.47
C SER A 7 -3.16 -7.04 -43.29
N LYS A 8 -2.81 -7.25 -44.58
CA LYS A 8 -2.33 -6.18 -45.47
C LYS A 8 -3.20 -4.91 -45.55
N GLN A 9 -4.47 -4.97 -45.16
CA GLN A 9 -5.45 -3.89 -45.34
C GLN A 9 -5.63 -2.98 -44.11
N ARG A 10 -5.12 -3.31 -42.91
CA ARG A 10 -5.44 -2.62 -41.63
C ARG A 10 -4.30 -1.87 -40.96
N VAL A 11 -3.12 -1.82 -41.55
CA VAL A 11 -1.87 -1.35 -40.90
C VAL A 11 -1.80 0.15 -40.70
N LYS A 12 -2.27 0.99 -41.62
CA LYS A 12 -2.09 2.46 -41.57
C LYS A 12 -2.88 3.16 -40.43
N PRO A 13 -4.16 2.84 -40.19
CA PRO A 13 -4.93 3.45 -39.08
C PRO A 13 -4.38 3.06 -37.71
N ILE A 14 -3.94 1.80 -37.56
CA ILE A 14 -3.36 1.24 -36.34
C ILE A 14 -2.09 1.98 -35.95
N TYR A 15 -1.24 2.29 -36.92
CA TYR A 15 0.03 2.99 -36.67
C TYR A 15 -0.16 4.40 -36.12
N LYS A 16 -1.17 5.13 -36.60
CA LYS A 16 -1.52 6.46 -36.14
C LYS A 16 -2.10 6.47 -34.72
N ALA A 17 -2.89 5.46 -34.37
CA ALA A 17 -3.50 5.29 -33.07
C ALA A 17 -2.47 4.78 -32.01
N ILE A 18 -1.53 3.88 -32.38
CA ILE A 18 -0.38 3.50 -31.52
C ILE A 18 0.40 4.77 -31.13
N ARG A 19 0.68 5.67 -32.07
CA ARG A 19 1.38 6.92 -31.80
C ARG A 19 0.67 7.79 -30.75
N LYS A 20 -0.66 7.78 -30.74
CA LYS A 20 -1.49 8.59 -29.86
C LYS A 20 -1.59 7.98 -28.44
N SER A 21 -1.59 6.66 -28.31
CA SER A 21 -1.71 5.95 -27.02
C SER A 21 -0.41 5.96 -26.20
N VAL A 22 0.74 5.75 -26.84
CA VAL A 22 2.06 5.75 -26.17
C VAL A 22 2.45 7.14 -25.66
N SER A 23 1.89 8.21 -26.22
CA SER A 23 2.22 9.59 -25.81
C SER A 23 1.48 10.06 -24.54
N ARG A 24 0.45 9.36 -24.06
CA ARG A 24 -0.43 9.83 -22.99
C ARG A 24 0.07 9.51 -21.59
N ASP A 25 0.79 8.41 -21.39
CA ASP A 25 1.22 7.98 -20.07
C ASP A 25 2.76 7.93 -19.96
N LYS A 26 3.33 9.06 -19.49
CA LYS A 26 4.79 9.22 -19.39
C LYS A 26 5.46 8.36 -18.33
N ASN A 27 4.68 7.74 -17.44
CA ASN A 27 5.18 6.97 -16.29
C ASN A 27 4.98 5.46 -16.47
N ALA A 28 4.12 5.01 -17.36
CA ALA A 28 3.88 3.59 -17.58
C ALA A 28 5.03 2.91 -18.33
N VAL A 29 5.34 1.71 -17.94
CA VAL A 29 6.23 0.81 -18.69
C VAL A 29 5.36 0.00 -19.64
N PRO A 30 5.43 0.24 -20.95
CA PRO A 30 4.64 -0.52 -21.88
C PRO A 30 5.19 -1.95 -22.00
N LEU A 31 4.34 -2.92 -21.75
CA LEU A 31 4.62 -4.32 -21.97
C LEU A 31 4.30 -4.69 -23.40
N PHE A 32 5.05 -5.65 -23.94
CA PHE A 32 4.78 -6.23 -25.26
C PHE A 32 4.21 -7.63 -25.09
N TRP A 33 2.94 -7.78 -25.45
CA TRP A 33 2.19 -9.02 -25.27
C TRP A 33 2.17 -9.84 -26.55
N THR A 34 2.50 -11.10 -26.41
CA THR A 34 2.51 -12.11 -27.47
C THR A 34 1.56 -13.24 -27.11
N GLU A 35 1.04 -13.94 -28.11
CA GLU A 35 0.19 -15.11 -27.89
C GLU A 35 1.03 -16.37 -27.72
N HIS A 36 0.64 -17.20 -26.75
CA HIS A 36 1.28 -18.49 -26.50
C HIS A 36 0.28 -19.54 -26.03
N CYS A 37 0.71 -20.79 -26.02
CA CYS A 37 0.08 -21.88 -25.27
C CYS A 37 0.60 -21.87 -23.83
N VAL A 38 -0.22 -22.25 -22.86
CA VAL A 38 0.20 -22.37 -21.46
C VAL A 38 1.37 -23.33 -21.29
N GLU A 39 1.44 -24.37 -22.13
CA GLU A 39 2.49 -25.41 -22.09
C GLU A 39 3.76 -25.04 -22.88
N CYS A 40 3.71 -24.01 -23.73
CA CYS A 40 4.85 -23.64 -24.56
C CYS A 40 5.69 -22.54 -23.91
N ALA A 41 7.01 -22.70 -24.00
CA ALA A 41 7.93 -21.64 -23.62
C ALA A 41 8.12 -20.64 -24.78
N ALA A 42 8.00 -19.35 -24.48
CA ALA A 42 8.33 -18.31 -25.46
C ALA A 42 9.84 -18.33 -25.80
N PRO A 43 10.24 -18.02 -27.04
CA PRO A 43 9.44 -17.63 -28.20
C PRO A 43 9.07 -18.82 -29.14
N LEU A 44 9.33 -20.03 -28.72
CA LEU A 44 9.21 -21.21 -29.59
C LEU A 44 7.87 -21.93 -29.40
N CYS A 45 7.11 -22.08 -30.47
CA CYS A 45 5.99 -23.02 -30.50
C CYS A 45 6.49 -24.37 -30.99
N TYR A 46 6.32 -25.40 -30.16
CA TYR A 46 6.64 -26.77 -30.54
C TYR A 46 5.54 -27.32 -31.46
N LYS A 47 5.68 -27.10 -32.75
CA LYS A 47 4.73 -27.57 -33.79
C LYS A 47 4.59 -29.10 -33.85
N THR A 48 5.40 -29.83 -33.12
CA THR A 48 5.35 -31.28 -32.93
C THR A 48 4.45 -31.76 -31.81
N CYS A 49 3.83 -30.83 -31.10
CA CYS A 49 2.90 -31.11 -30.00
C CYS A 49 1.60 -31.75 -30.55
N ASP A 50 1.09 -32.78 -29.90
CA ASP A 50 -0.15 -33.50 -30.30
C ASP A 50 -1.39 -32.59 -30.29
N ARG A 51 -1.33 -31.48 -29.52
CA ARG A 51 -2.38 -30.48 -29.43
C ARG A 51 -2.25 -29.34 -30.45
N TYR A 52 -1.25 -29.40 -31.33
CA TYR A 52 -1.07 -28.37 -32.35
C TYR A 52 -2.19 -28.45 -33.40
N LYS A 53 -2.96 -27.38 -33.47
CA LYS A 53 -3.98 -27.17 -34.53
C LYS A 53 -3.58 -25.92 -35.31
N LYS A 54 -3.27 -26.13 -36.59
CA LYS A 54 -2.77 -25.07 -37.46
C LYS A 54 -3.84 -24.02 -37.77
N ARG A 55 -3.54 -22.77 -37.50
CA ARG A 55 -4.30 -21.59 -37.93
C ARG A 55 -3.84 -21.17 -39.36
N ALA A 56 -4.61 -20.30 -40.04
CA ALA A 56 -4.31 -19.82 -41.39
C ALA A 56 -2.94 -19.14 -41.53
N ASP A 57 -2.47 -18.45 -40.49
CA ASP A 57 -1.14 -17.83 -40.41
C ASP A 57 -0.01 -18.81 -40.05
N GLY A 58 -0.36 -20.03 -39.67
CA GLY A 58 0.56 -21.12 -39.32
C GLY A 58 0.86 -21.24 -37.84
N ASP A 59 0.28 -20.41 -37.00
CA ASP A 59 0.35 -20.56 -35.57
C ASP A 59 -0.73 -21.54 -35.05
N CYS A 60 -0.65 -21.91 -33.80
CA CYS A 60 -1.63 -22.79 -33.17
C CYS A 60 -2.91 -22.06 -32.88
N VAL A 61 -4.08 -22.71 -33.13
CA VAL A 61 -5.42 -22.15 -32.77
C VAL A 61 -5.60 -22.24 -31.26
N ARG A 62 -4.96 -21.33 -30.52
CA ARG A 62 -5.16 -21.13 -29.07
C ARG A 62 -5.94 -19.83 -28.83
N ILE A 63 -5.58 -18.77 -29.56
CA ILE A 63 -6.40 -17.59 -29.78
C ILE A 63 -6.89 -17.68 -31.21
N VAL A 64 -8.21 -17.79 -31.42
CA VAL A 64 -8.79 -18.24 -32.70
C VAL A 64 -8.27 -17.45 -33.90
N ASN A 65 -8.34 -16.14 -33.81
CA ASN A 65 -7.91 -15.22 -34.86
C ASN A 65 -6.57 -14.54 -34.56
N GLY A 66 -5.84 -15.06 -33.54
CA GLY A 66 -4.71 -14.35 -32.95
C GLY A 66 -5.12 -13.08 -32.23
N ILE A 67 -4.14 -12.33 -31.74
CA ILE A 67 -4.39 -11.03 -31.13
C ILE A 67 -4.80 -10.04 -32.22
N THR A 68 -6.04 -9.58 -32.21
CA THR A 68 -6.57 -8.64 -33.23
C THR A 68 -6.72 -7.23 -32.65
N PRO A 69 -6.34 -6.18 -33.42
CA PRO A 69 -6.44 -4.81 -32.92
C PRO A 69 -7.87 -4.30 -32.98
N THR A 70 -8.26 -3.54 -31.96
CA THR A 70 -9.51 -2.76 -31.93
C THR A 70 -9.22 -1.32 -31.49
N ILE A 71 -10.06 -0.38 -31.91
CA ILE A 71 -9.95 1.01 -31.50
C ILE A 71 -10.83 1.23 -30.27
N THR A 72 -10.24 1.71 -29.19
CA THR A 72 -10.94 2.02 -27.94
C THR A 72 -10.81 3.52 -27.62
N PRO A 73 -11.62 4.06 -26.71
CA PRO A 73 -11.51 5.45 -26.27
C PRO A 73 -10.09 5.81 -25.75
N ASP A 74 -9.41 4.84 -25.15
CA ASP A 74 -8.07 5.00 -24.57
C ASP A 74 -6.91 4.72 -25.54
N GLY A 75 -7.21 4.28 -26.76
CA GLY A 75 -6.21 4.00 -27.79
C GLY A 75 -6.47 2.71 -28.55
N ILE A 76 -5.46 1.86 -28.70
CA ILE A 76 -5.60 0.55 -29.34
C ILE A 76 -5.70 -0.52 -28.27
N GLY A 77 -6.82 -1.23 -28.26
CA GLY A 77 -7.03 -2.46 -27.54
C GLY A 77 -6.67 -3.71 -28.37
N ALA A 78 -6.66 -4.83 -27.70
CA ALA A 78 -6.39 -6.14 -28.28
C ALA A 78 -7.55 -7.09 -27.98
N VAL A 79 -8.21 -7.57 -29.02
CA VAL A 79 -9.24 -8.62 -28.88
C VAL A 79 -8.52 -9.98 -28.93
N CYS A 80 -8.78 -10.78 -27.90
CA CYS A 80 -8.27 -12.15 -27.75
C CYS A 80 -9.46 -13.10 -27.57
N GLU A 81 -9.70 -13.95 -28.54
CA GLU A 81 -10.67 -15.03 -28.44
C GLU A 81 -9.96 -16.28 -27.91
N PHE A 82 -9.90 -16.43 -26.56
CA PHE A 82 -9.24 -17.54 -25.90
C PHE A 82 -9.95 -18.86 -26.19
N ARG A 83 -9.14 -19.88 -26.41
CA ARG A 83 -9.54 -21.28 -26.52
C ARG A 83 -8.68 -22.09 -25.58
N THR A 84 -8.89 -23.40 -25.57
CA THR A 84 -8.18 -24.34 -24.69
C THR A 84 -6.68 -24.05 -24.62
N TRP A 85 -6.14 -23.82 -23.43
CA TRP A 85 -4.71 -23.60 -23.14
C TRP A 85 -4.09 -22.32 -23.74
N ALA A 86 -4.91 -21.34 -24.07
CA ALA A 86 -4.42 -20.06 -24.59
C ALA A 86 -3.90 -19.15 -23.48
N LYS A 87 -2.82 -18.42 -23.72
CA LYS A 87 -2.31 -17.34 -22.86
C LYS A 87 -1.79 -16.18 -23.69
N ILE A 88 -1.80 -14.99 -23.11
CA ILE A 88 -0.94 -13.88 -23.54
C ILE A 88 0.24 -13.77 -22.58
N GLU A 89 1.41 -13.48 -23.09
CA GLU A 89 2.66 -13.43 -22.33
C GLU A 89 3.47 -12.19 -22.68
N SER A 90 4.08 -11.60 -21.66
CA SER A 90 5.05 -10.54 -21.80
C SER A 90 6.32 -10.86 -21.03
N GLN A 91 7.47 -10.59 -21.64
CA GLN A 91 8.77 -10.76 -20.98
C GLN A 91 9.20 -9.46 -20.32
N LEU A 92 9.70 -9.55 -19.10
CA LEU A 92 10.15 -8.43 -18.31
C LEU A 92 11.52 -8.70 -17.70
N LYS A 93 12.45 -7.77 -17.87
CA LYS A 93 13.68 -7.70 -17.09
C LYS A 93 13.58 -6.48 -16.18
N ILE A 94 13.53 -6.70 -14.86
CA ILE A 94 13.25 -5.63 -13.90
C ILE A 94 14.49 -4.75 -13.70
N ARG A 95 14.64 -3.74 -14.55
CA ARG A 95 15.50 -2.56 -14.32
C ARG A 95 14.84 -1.39 -15.01
N LEU A 96 14.18 -0.54 -14.25
CA LEU A 96 13.24 0.47 -14.77
C LEU A 96 13.90 1.70 -15.38
N LEU A 97 13.34 2.17 -16.52
CA LEU A 97 13.68 3.42 -17.21
C LEU A 97 12.72 4.56 -16.88
N SER A 98 13.18 5.79 -17.10
CA SER A 98 12.28 6.93 -17.16
C SER A 98 11.45 6.91 -18.46
N GLY A 99 10.14 7.16 -18.36
CA GLY A 99 9.20 7.02 -19.48
C GLY A 99 9.50 7.80 -20.77
N LYS A 100 10.28 8.92 -20.70
CA LYS A 100 10.63 9.70 -21.90
C LYS A 100 11.63 9.00 -22.82
N GLN A 101 12.66 8.36 -22.25
CA GLN A 101 13.70 7.67 -23.02
C GLN A 101 13.16 6.37 -23.65
N TYR A 102 12.29 5.68 -22.92
CA TYR A 102 11.62 4.48 -23.39
C TYR A 102 10.71 4.77 -24.60
N SER A 103 9.92 5.83 -24.56
CA SER A 103 9.00 6.22 -25.63
C SER A 103 9.70 6.44 -26.97
N ALA A 104 10.85 7.10 -26.99
CA ALA A 104 11.61 7.34 -28.22
C ALA A 104 12.20 6.04 -28.80
N LEU A 105 12.82 5.22 -27.95
CA LEU A 105 13.43 3.94 -28.38
C LEU A 105 12.38 2.96 -28.87
N TYR A 106 11.27 2.87 -28.16
CA TYR A 106 10.15 2.04 -28.53
C TYR A 106 9.61 2.36 -29.94
N TRP A 107 9.52 3.65 -30.28
CA TRP A 107 9.12 4.12 -31.62
C TRP A 107 10.07 3.65 -32.71
N ILE A 108 11.37 3.83 -32.49
CA ILE A 108 12.40 3.45 -33.43
C ILE A 108 12.34 1.92 -33.66
N LEU A 109 12.26 1.15 -32.58
CA LEU A 109 12.21 -0.31 -32.65
C LEU A 109 10.92 -0.83 -33.29
N THR A 110 9.80 -0.16 -33.09
CA THR A 110 8.53 -0.55 -33.72
C THR A 110 8.52 -0.23 -35.21
N ALA A 111 9.07 0.91 -35.61
CA ALA A 111 9.20 1.27 -37.02
C ALA A 111 10.15 0.31 -37.78
N LEU A 112 11.28 -0.02 -37.16
CA LEU A 112 12.22 -0.99 -37.74
C LEU A 112 11.61 -2.40 -37.83
N GLY A 113 10.89 -2.86 -36.79
CA GLY A 113 10.19 -4.14 -36.80
C GLY A 113 9.15 -4.23 -37.91
N TYR A 114 8.40 -3.16 -38.13
CA TYR A 114 7.46 -3.08 -39.25
C TYR A 114 8.16 -3.19 -40.60
N PHE A 115 9.29 -2.51 -40.76
CA PHE A 115 10.09 -2.57 -42.00
C PHE A 115 10.60 -3.99 -42.28
N PHE A 116 11.18 -4.65 -41.27
CA PHE A 116 11.70 -6.03 -41.41
C PHE A 116 10.59 -7.03 -41.69
N ARG A 117 9.43 -6.93 -41.04
CA ARG A 117 8.27 -7.78 -41.33
C ARG A 117 7.74 -7.59 -42.75
N LYS A 118 7.72 -6.34 -43.24
CA LYS A 118 7.32 -6.06 -44.62
C LYS A 118 8.27 -6.73 -45.63
N ILE A 119 9.56 -6.69 -45.37
CA ILE A 119 10.55 -7.39 -46.23
C ILE A 119 10.37 -8.92 -46.12
N ALA A 120 10.24 -9.45 -44.91
CA ALA A 120 10.03 -10.87 -44.69
C ALA A 120 8.72 -11.38 -45.34
N SER A 121 7.67 -10.57 -45.39
CA SER A 121 6.38 -10.93 -46.00
C SER A 121 6.44 -11.04 -47.54
N ILE A 122 7.49 -10.52 -48.19
CA ILE A 122 7.73 -10.69 -49.64
C ILE A 122 8.30 -12.06 -49.92
N SER A 123 8.94 -12.68 -48.96
CA SER A 123 9.51 -14.04 -49.12
C SER A 123 8.41 -15.10 -49.14
N PRO A 124 8.40 -16.01 -50.11
CA PRO A 124 7.46 -17.16 -50.12
C PRO A 124 7.80 -18.20 -49.04
N PHE A 125 8.98 -18.12 -48.44
CA PHE A 125 9.46 -19.08 -47.45
C PHE A 125 9.06 -18.67 -46.03
N ARG A 126 8.13 -19.38 -45.47
CA ARG A 126 7.63 -19.19 -44.10
C ARG A 126 8.70 -19.32 -43.03
N PHE A 127 9.67 -20.14 -43.25
CA PHE A 127 10.86 -20.31 -42.40
C PHE A 127 11.61 -18.97 -42.21
N LEU A 128 11.82 -18.19 -43.31
CA LEU A 128 12.45 -16.86 -43.24
C LEU A 128 11.60 -15.83 -42.49
N GLN A 129 10.29 -15.88 -42.65
CA GLN A 129 9.37 -15.00 -41.90
C GLN A 129 9.47 -15.29 -40.40
N ASN A 130 9.40 -16.57 -39.98
CA ASN A 130 9.53 -16.95 -38.56
C ASN A 130 10.92 -16.62 -38.01
N PHE A 131 11.98 -16.82 -38.79
CA PHE A 131 13.34 -16.49 -38.38
C PHE A 131 13.52 -14.99 -38.15
N VAL A 132 12.98 -14.14 -39.00
CA VAL A 132 13.01 -12.67 -38.86
C VAL A 132 12.17 -12.23 -37.66
N ASP A 133 10.99 -12.81 -37.47
CA ASP A 133 10.11 -12.47 -36.35
C ASP A 133 10.74 -12.87 -35.00
N CYS A 134 11.28 -14.10 -34.90
CA CYS A 134 11.97 -14.57 -33.69
C CYS A 134 13.25 -13.76 -33.41
N GLY A 135 14.05 -13.52 -34.47
CA GLY A 135 15.28 -12.71 -34.37
C GLY A 135 15.02 -11.29 -33.98
N TRP A 136 14.00 -10.66 -34.56
CA TRP A 136 13.57 -9.31 -34.23
C TRP A 136 13.01 -9.20 -32.80
N PHE A 137 12.16 -10.16 -32.40
CA PHE A 137 11.63 -10.25 -31.05
C PHE A 137 12.77 -10.34 -30.01
N SER A 138 13.72 -11.24 -30.24
CA SER A 138 14.88 -11.42 -29.36
C SER A 138 15.78 -10.18 -29.31
N TYR A 139 16.04 -9.54 -30.45
CA TYR A 139 16.81 -8.29 -30.54
C TYR A 139 16.11 -7.15 -29.78
N ARG A 140 14.83 -6.99 -30.00
CA ARG A 140 14.01 -5.98 -29.34
C ARG A 140 13.98 -6.17 -27.83
N GLN A 141 13.78 -7.39 -27.34
CA GLN A 141 13.83 -7.72 -25.92
C GLN A 141 15.21 -7.42 -25.32
N LYS A 142 16.28 -7.80 -25.98
CA LYS A 142 17.65 -7.48 -25.55
C LYS A 142 17.90 -5.96 -25.48
N THR A 143 17.42 -5.22 -26.46
CA THR A 143 17.62 -3.75 -26.54
C THR A 143 16.81 -3.04 -25.50
N ILE A 144 15.56 -3.41 -25.28
CA ILE A 144 14.72 -2.91 -24.19
C ILE A 144 15.36 -3.26 -22.85
N ASN A 145 15.80 -4.49 -22.66
CA ASN A 145 16.47 -4.95 -21.45
C ASN A 145 17.80 -4.24 -21.19
N PHE A 146 18.54 -3.87 -22.24
CA PHE A 146 19.79 -3.12 -22.12
C PHE A 146 19.54 -1.67 -21.69
N THR A 147 18.50 -1.05 -22.19
CA THR A 147 18.10 0.33 -21.82
C THR A 147 17.44 0.39 -20.44
N LEU A 148 16.84 -0.69 -19.95
CA LEU A 148 16.28 -0.79 -18.61
C LEU A 148 17.36 -0.83 -17.49
N ARG A 149 18.64 -0.68 -17.80
CA ARG A 149 19.78 -0.79 -16.86
C ARG A 149 19.94 0.34 -15.84
N ASN A 150 19.02 1.29 -15.67
CA ASN A 150 19.24 2.46 -14.83
C ASN A 150 18.59 2.39 -13.44
N LYS A 151 19.43 2.36 -12.50
CA LYS A 151 19.62 2.87 -11.11
C LYS A 151 18.42 3.42 -10.30
N ARG A 152 17.27 2.79 -10.19
CA ARG A 152 16.33 3.15 -9.10
C ARG A 152 15.67 1.91 -8.52
N PRO A 153 16.09 1.49 -7.31
CA PRO A 153 15.64 0.23 -6.71
C PRO A 153 14.28 0.27 -6.01
N HIS A 154 13.55 1.38 -5.97
CA HIS A 154 12.43 1.56 -5.05
C HIS A 154 11.08 1.75 -5.74
N TYR A 155 10.72 0.85 -6.66
CA TYR A 155 9.37 0.86 -7.25
C TYR A 155 8.65 -0.45 -6.99
N SER A 156 7.42 -0.38 -6.50
CA SER A 156 6.46 -1.46 -6.72
C SER A 156 5.85 -1.30 -8.11
N LEU A 157 5.48 -2.39 -8.74
CA LEU A 157 4.91 -2.42 -10.08
C LEU A 157 3.44 -2.80 -9.98
N THR A 158 2.56 -2.06 -10.62
CA THR A 158 1.15 -2.41 -10.73
C THR A 158 0.81 -2.69 -12.19
N LEU A 159 0.31 -3.89 -12.47
CA LEU A 159 -0.26 -4.20 -13.77
C LEU A 159 -1.65 -3.61 -13.83
N GLU A 160 -1.83 -2.59 -14.66
CA GLU A 160 -3.10 -1.90 -14.85
C GLU A 160 -3.64 -2.12 -16.26
N GLY A 161 -4.95 -2.23 -16.37
CA GLY A 161 -5.64 -2.32 -17.64
C GLY A 161 -7.13 -2.20 -17.50
N ILE A 162 -7.81 -2.07 -18.63
CA ILE A 162 -9.25 -2.22 -18.74
C ILE A 162 -9.51 -3.49 -19.53
N VAL A 163 -10.38 -4.32 -18.99
CA VAL A 163 -10.75 -5.62 -19.58
C VAL A 163 -12.24 -5.56 -19.88
N GLU A 164 -12.60 -5.79 -21.14
CA GLU A 164 -13.99 -5.92 -21.58
C GLU A 164 -14.24 -7.39 -21.96
N ASN A 165 -15.02 -8.07 -21.15
CA ASN A 165 -15.41 -9.46 -21.38
C ASN A 165 -16.72 -9.49 -22.15
N HIS A 166 -16.69 -10.10 -23.36
CA HIS A 166 -17.82 -10.12 -24.28
C HIS A 166 -18.78 -11.31 -24.09
N ASP A 167 -18.37 -12.28 -23.28
CA ASP A 167 -19.11 -13.52 -23.10
C ASP A 167 -19.61 -13.63 -21.64
N HIS A 168 -19.45 -14.77 -21.02
CA HIS A 168 -19.87 -15.05 -19.62
C HIS A 168 -18.79 -14.62 -18.61
N PRO A 169 -19.17 -14.37 -17.35
CA PRO A 169 -18.19 -14.10 -16.30
C PRO A 169 -17.13 -15.18 -16.22
N SER A 170 -15.86 -14.79 -16.27
CA SER A 170 -14.72 -15.70 -16.30
C SER A 170 -13.61 -15.20 -15.40
N ALA A 171 -12.92 -16.13 -14.76
CA ALA A 171 -11.73 -15.83 -13.97
C ALA A 171 -10.45 -15.97 -14.82
N PHE A 172 -9.52 -15.05 -14.65
CA PHE A 172 -8.20 -15.08 -15.29
C PHE A 172 -7.11 -15.21 -14.24
N LEU A 173 -6.10 -16.01 -14.54
CA LEU A 173 -4.87 -16.06 -13.74
C LEU A 173 -3.84 -15.11 -14.33
N VAL A 174 -3.24 -14.33 -13.47
CA VAL A 174 -2.06 -13.50 -13.76
C VAL A 174 -0.87 -14.12 -13.05
N ASP A 175 0.01 -14.73 -13.83
CA ASP A 175 1.20 -15.41 -13.34
C ASP A 175 2.44 -14.56 -13.59
N VAL A 176 3.34 -14.49 -12.62
CA VAL A 176 4.71 -14.05 -12.84
C VAL A 176 5.65 -15.24 -12.61
N LYS A 177 6.43 -15.57 -13.62
CA LYS A 177 7.34 -16.73 -13.63
C LYS A 177 8.76 -16.26 -13.89
N SER A 178 9.73 -16.92 -13.27
CA SER A 178 11.11 -16.92 -13.74
C SER A 178 11.31 -18.03 -14.77
N SER A 179 12.53 -18.19 -15.27
CA SER A 179 12.87 -19.33 -16.15
C SER A 179 12.67 -20.69 -15.48
N SER A 180 12.68 -20.75 -14.14
CA SER A 180 12.70 -22.00 -13.37
C SER A 180 11.50 -22.18 -12.43
N ALA A 181 10.77 -21.11 -12.06
CA ALA A 181 9.73 -21.17 -11.02
C ALA A 181 8.57 -20.21 -11.27
N LEU A 182 7.39 -20.61 -10.78
CA LEU A 182 6.25 -19.70 -10.58
C LEU A 182 6.53 -18.87 -9.30
N LEU A 183 6.61 -17.56 -9.47
CA LEU A 183 6.94 -16.62 -8.37
C LEU A 183 5.72 -15.97 -7.76
N PHE A 184 4.67 -15.78 -8.57
CA PHE A 184 3.46 -15.08 -8.16
C PHE A 184 2.29 -15.55 -9.01
N ARG A 185 1.11 -15.64 -8.39
CA ARG A 185 -0.16 -15.90 -9.06
C ARG A 185 -1.27 -15.14 -8.35
N GLU A 186 -2.06 -14.44 -9.12
CA GLU A 186 -3.30 -13.79 -8.65
C GLU A 186 -4.44 -14.08 -9.62
N THR A 187 -5.64 -14.19 -9.07
CA THR A 187 -6.87 -14.39 -9.85
C THR A 187 -7.54 -13.04 -10.05
N PHE A 188 -7.91 -12.76 -11.29
CA PHE A 188 -8.70 -11.61 -11.69
C PHE A 188 -10.08 -12.07 -12.17
N GLU A 189 -11.13 -11.61 -11.51
CA GLU A 189 -12.51 -11.85 -11.92
C GLU A 189 -12.92 -10.84 -12.99
N ALA A 190 -13.23 -11.34 -14.19
CA ALA A 190 -13.73 -10.56 -15.31
C ALA A 190 -15.24 -10.82 -15.48
N PRO A 191 -16.12 -10.00 -14.86
CA PRO A 191 -17.55 -10.07 -15.12
C PRO A 191 -17.83 -9.78 -16.60
N ALA A 192 -19.00 -10.17 -17.11
CA ALA A 192 -19.43 -9.75 -18.42
C ALA A 192 -19.50 -8.22 -18.50
N GLY A 193 -18.93 -7.62 -19.56
CA GLY A 193 -18.78 -6.19 -19.73
C GLY A 193 -17.42 -5.65 -19.30
N ILE A 194 -17.38 -4.36 -18.96
CA ILE A 194 -16.13 -3.63 -18.69
C ILE A 194 -15.75 -3.72 -17.22
N SER A 195 -14.50 -4.09 -16.95
CA SER A 195 -13.89 -4.12 -15.63
C SER A 195 -12.47 -3.53 -15.63
N SER A 196 -11.98 -3.09 -14.47
CA SER A 196 -10.60 -2.60 -14.32
C SER A 196 -9.72 -3.68 -13.73
N LEU A 197 -8.61 -3.97 -14.40
CA LEU A 197 -7.54 -4.82 -13.90
C LEU A 197 -6.54 -3.94 -13.15
N SER A 198 -6.23 -4.28 -11.90
CA SER A 198 -5.19 -3.62 -11.11
C SER A 198 -4.56 -4.65 -10.17
N ILE A 199 -3.39 -5.14 -10.53
CA ILE A 199 -2.67 -6.19 -9.82
C ILE A 199 -1.28 -5.68 -9.44
N ASN A 200 -0.97 -5.72 -8.15
CA ASN A 200 0.37 -5.39 -7.66
C ASN A 200 1.31 -6.55 -7.92
N ILE A 201 2.27 -6.31 -8.80
CA ILE A 201 3.35 -7.26 -9.09
C ILE A 201 4.47 -6.99 -8.10
N PRO A 202 4.85 -7.99 -7.30
CA PRO A 202 5.90 -7.86 -6.32
C PRO A 202 7.22 -7.44 -6.95
N PRO A 203 8.04 -6.63 -6.25
CA PRO A 203 9.39 -6.33 -6.70
C PRO A 203 10.23 -7.61 -6.66
N TYR A 204 10.81 -7.98 -7.78
CA TYR A 204 11.78 -9.05 -7.87
C TYR A 204 13.18 -8.47 -7.96
N GLU A 205 14.16 -9.21 -7.45
CA GLU A 205 15.54 -8.75 -7.43
C GLU A 205 16.03 -8.31 -8.80
N SER A 206 16.76 -7.21 -8.83
CA SER A 206 17.43 -6.67 -10.01
C SER A 206 18.58 -7.59 -10.43
N GLY A 207 18.24 -8.79 -10.84
CA GLY A 207 19.20 -9.82 -11.15
C GLY A 207 19.41 -10.07 -12.62
N LYS A 208 19.99 -11.20 -12.90
CA LYS A 208 20.32 -11.72 -14.21
C LYS A 208 19.12 -12.41 -14.86
N GLU A 209 18.04 -12.66 -14.11
CA GLU A 209 16.91 -13.48 -14.56
C GLU A 209 15.89 -12.73 -15.40
N LEU A 210 15.27 -13.46 -16.30
CA LEU A 210 14.18 -13.02 -17.15
C LEU A 210 12.87 -13.44 -16.49
N TYR A 211 11.94 -12.51 -16.36
CA TYR A 211 10.62 -12.76 -15.82
C TYR A 211 9.57 -12.74 -16.93
N PHE A 212 8.53 -13.54 -16.74
CA PHE A 212 7.41 -13.65 -17.67
C PHE A 212 6.12 -13.32 -16.93
N ILE A 213 5.34 -12.40 -17.47
CA ILE A 213 3.99 -12.12 -17.00
C ILE A 213 3.04 -12.81 -17.98
N ASN A 214 2.21 -13.71 -17.47
CA ASN A 214 1.22 -14.45 -18.26
C ASN A 214 -0.18 -14.06 -17.81
N ILE A 215 -1.11 -13.96 -18.75
CA ILE A 215 -2.55 -13.84 -18.47
C ILE A 215 -3.27 -14.91 -19.26
N HIS A 216 -4.06 -15.72 -18.59
CA HIS A 216 -4.83 -16.79 -19.21
C HIS A 216 -6.10 -17.10 -18.41
N PRO A 217 -7.16 -17.68 -19.01
CA PRO A 217 -8.31 -18.16 -18.25
C PRO A 217 -7.90 -19.12 -17.13
N ALA A 218 -8.55 -19.02 -15.97
CA ALA A 218 -8.28 -19.89 -14.82
C ALA A 218 -8.68 -21.35 -15.15
N ASN A 219 -9.78 -21.52 -15.85
CA ASN A 219 -10.13 -22.80 -16.45
C ASN A 219 -9.48 -22.88 -17.83
N ALA A 220 -8.55 -23.81 -18.02
CA ALA A 220 -7.81 -23.99 -19.26
C ALA A 220 -8.68 -24.37 -20.48
N GLU A 221 -9.90 -24.84 -20.26
CA GLU A 221 -10.87 -25.18 -21.29
C GLU A 221 -11.90 -24.08 -21.55
N ASP A 222 -11.82 -22.97 -20.84
CA ASP A 222 -12.73 -21.86 -20.99
C ASP A 222 -12.58 -21.19 -22.37
N HIS A 223 -13.72 -20.91 -23.00
CA HIS A 223 -13.79 -20.25 -24.30
C HIS A 223 -14.37 -18.86 -24.08
N VAL A 224 -13.52 -17.86 -24.07
CA VAL A 224 -13.92 -16.49 -23.75
C VAL A 224 -13.26 -15.48 -24.67
N THR A 225 -14.04 -14.50 -25.10
CA THR A 225 -13.59 -13.37 -25.92
C THR A 225 -13.43 -12.14 -25.03
N VAL A 226 -12.22 -11.61 -24.98
CA VAL A 226 -11.87 -10.48 -24.13
C VAL A 226 -11.14 -9.41 -24.94
N THR A 227 -11.51 -8.17 -24.73
CA THR A 227 -10.75 -7.01 -25.20
C THR A 227 -9.90 -6.44 -24.06
N PHE A 228 -8.59 -6.45 -24.23
CA PHE A 228 -7.66 -5.77 -23.32
C PHE A 228 -7.38 -4.35 -23.80
N ASN A 229 -7.74 -3.38 -22.99
CA ASN A 229 -7.45 -1.98 -23.22
C ASN A 229 -6.33 -1.50 -22.30
N SER A 230 -5.39 -0.73 -22.83
CA SER A 230 -4.33 -0.05 -22.07
C SER A 230 -3.57 -0.93 -21.05
N LEU A 231 -3.38 -2.22 -21.33
CA LEU A 231 -2.66 -3.15 -20.46
C LEU A 231 -1.20 -2.73 -20.32
N LYS A 232 -0.81 -2.22 -19.15
CA LYS A 232 0.47 -1.56 -18.89
C LYS A 232 0.97 -1.84 -17.49
N LEU A 233 2.27 -1.71 -17.29
CA LEU A 233 2.91 -1.78 -15.99
C LEU A 233 3.20 -0.37 -15.48
N VAL A 234 2.66 -0.02 -14.33
CA VAL A 234 2.82 1.31 -13.73
C VAL A 234 3.75 1.20 -12.52
N PRO A 235 4.94 1.82 -12.56
CA PRO A 235 5.83 1.86 -11.42
C PRO A 235 5.32 2.87 -10.39
N THR A 236 5.11 2.40 -9.16
CA THR A 236 4.77 3.24 -8.02
C THR A 236 6.02 3.52 -7.21
N ASP A 237 6.38 4.80 -7.08
CA ASP A 237 7.55 5.23 -6.30
C ASP A 237 7.26 5.07 -4.81
N ILE A 238 7.76 3.99 -4.20
CA ILE A 238 7.57 3.68 -2.77
C ILE A 238 8.30 4.64 -1.83
N THR A 239 9.21 5.48 -2.36
CA THR A 239 9.87 6.52 -1.57
C THR A 239 8.96 7.71 -1.29
N LYS A 240 7.84 7.80 -2.02
CA LYS A 240 6.78 8.78 -1.83
C LYS A 240 5.61 8.17 -1.06
N GLY A 241 4.91 8.99 -0.34
CA GLY A 241 3.74 8.56 0.41
C GLY A 241 3.73 9.07 1.84
N LYS A 242 2.94 8.41 2.69
CA LYS A 242 2.82 8.81 4.10
C LYS A 242 4.09 8.52 4.89
N LYS A 243 4.32 9.36 5.89
CA LYS A 243 5.43 9.18 6.83
C LYS A 243 5.34 7.81 7.51
N VAL A 244 6.48 7.13 7.59
CA VAL A 244 6.60 5.83 8.25
C VAL A 244 6.37 6.00 9.74
N LYS A 245 5.55 5.13 10.32
CA LYS A 245 5.28 5.08 11.76
C LYS A 245 5.86 3.82 12.40
N CYS A 246 5.92 2.73 11.65
CA CYS A 246 6.42 1.44 12.12
C CYS A 246 7.20 0.72 11.03
N VAL A 247 8.28 0.07 11.43
CA VAL A 247 9.00 -0.91 10.62
C VAL A 247 8.84 -2.27 11.30
N ILE A 248 8.36 -3.26 10.54
CA ILE A 248 8.20 -4.65 10.97
C ILE A 248 9.32 -5.45 10.32
N TRP A 249 10.08 -6.16 11.12
CA TRP A 249 11.26 -6.89 10.72
C TRP A 249 11.03 -8.39 10.74
N ASP A 250 11.46 -9.09 9.71
CA ASP A 250 11.83 -10.48 9.85
C ASP A 250 13.20 -10.60 10.52
N LEU A 251 13.62 -11.80 10.87
CA LEU A 251 14.83 -12.06 11.64
C LEU A 251 15.87 -12.85 10.84
N ASP A 252 15.57 -14.10 10.47
CA ASP A 252 16.50 -15.00 9.78
C ASP A 252 16.82 -14.44 8.38
N ASN A 253 18.11 -14.42 8.01
CA ASN A 253 18.62 -13.81 6.78
C ASN A 253 18.23 -12.33 6.57
N THR A 254 17.59 -11.71 7.55
CA THR A 254 17.19 -10.30 7.57
C THR A 254 17.99 -9.52 8.61
N LEU A 255 17.67 -9.68 9.90
CA LEU A 255 18.37 -8.98 10.99
C LEU A 255 19.71 -9.62 11.33
N TRP A 256 19.85 -10.88 11.00
CA TRP A 256 21.10 -11.64 11.04
C TRP A 256 21.22 -12.55 9.83
N ASN A 257 22.45 -12.92 9.47
CA ASN A 257 22.71 -13.92 8.44
C ASN A 257 22.64 -15.32 9.05
N GLY A 258 21.92 -16.22 8.41
CA GLY A 258 21.66 -17.58 8.86
C GLY A 258 20.26 -17.75 9.45
N VAL A 259 19.93 -18.99 9.81
CA VAL A 259 18.66 -19.41 10.39
C VAL A 259 18.91 -19.83 11.84
N LEU A 260 18.27 -19.15 12.79
CA LEU A 260 18.58 -19.28 14.23
C LEU A 260 18.40 -20.71 14.76
N ILE A 261 17.41 -21.44 14.25
CA ILE A 261 17.16 -22.84 14.64
C ILE A 261 18.23 -23.81 14.13
N GLU A 262 18.99 -23.43 13.10
CA GLU A 262 20.02 -24.26 12.48
C GLU A 262 21.40 -24.05 13.11
N GLY A 263 21.58 -23.05 13.96
CA GLY A 263 22.85 -22.81 14.66
C GLY A 263 23.17 -21.33 14.90
N GLU A 264 24.47 -21.03 14.97
CA GLU A 264 24.92 -19.67 15.21
C GLU A 264 24.60 -18.74 14.03
N VAL A 265 24.12 -17.55 14.35
CA VAL A 265 23.79 -16.51 13.38
C VAL A 265 24.69 -15.29 13.55
N LYS A 266 25.02 -14.62 12.45
CA LYS A 266 25.84 -13.41 12.44
C LYS A 266 24.96 -12.17 12.33
N PRO A 267 24.92 -11.28 13.33
CA PRO A 267 24.11 -10.07 13.32
C PRO A 267 24.44 -9.12 12.16
N ASN A 268 23.43 -8.40 11.67
CA ASN A 268 23.62 -7.31 10.72
C ASN A 268 23.71 -5.97 11.48
N ASP A 269 24.94 -5.55 11.75
CA ASP A 269 25.23 -4.37 12.58
C ASP A 269 24.66 -3.08 11.97
N GLU A 270 24.57 -2.97 10.63
CA GLU A 270 24.02 -1.78 9.97
C GLU A 270 22.50 -1.67 10.23
N LEU A 271 21.78 -2.77 10.13
CA LEU A 271 20.35 -2.80 10.44
C LEU A 271 20.08 -2.60 11.94
N ILE A 272 20.92 -3.13 12.81
CA ILE A 272 20.83 -2.88 14.26
C ILE A 272 21.02 -1.39 14.57
N LYS A 273 22.01 -0.74 13.96
CA LYS A 273 22.19 0.72 14.08
C LYS A 273 20.98 1.48 13.54
N LEU A 274 20.40 1.03 12.43
CA LEU A 274 19.19 1.63 11.86
C LEU A 274 18.00 1.51 12.82
N ILE A 275 17.76 0.34 13.43
CA ILE A 275 16.68 0.14 14.41
C ILE A 275 16.78 1.15 15.56
N LYS A 276 17.98 1.33 16.12
CA LYS A 276 18.24 2.31 17.20
C LYS A 276 17.98 3.74 16.73
N HIS A 277 18.40 4.08 15.51
CA HIS A 277 18.15 5.38 14.90
C HIS A 277 16.66 5.64 14.66
N LEU A 278 15.93 4.68 14.13
CA LEU A 278 14.46 4.78 13.89
C LEU A 278 13.71 5.03 15.20
N ASP A 279 14.07 4.30 16.26
CA ASP A 279 13.50 4.48 17.58
C ASP A 279 13.74 5.91 18.12
N ALA A 280 14.96 6.42 18.01
CA ALA A 280 15.30 7.79 18.39
C ALA A 280 14.51 8.84 17.60
N CYS A 281 14.13 8.53 16.35
CA CYS A 281 13.25 9.36 15.52
C CYS A 281 11.75 9.16 15.81
N GLY A 282 11.40 8.30 16.77
CA GLY A 282 10.02 7.97 17.10
C GLY A 282 9.31 7.14 16.02
N ILE A 283 10.04 6.36 15.24
CA ILE A 283 9.54 5.32 14.36
C ILE A 283 9.68 3.98 15.10
N VAL A 284 8.57 3.31 15.31
CA VAL A 284 8.52 2.12 16.16
C VAL A 284 8.95 0.89 15.38
N ASN A 285 9.62 -0.05 16.05
CA ASN A 285 10.02 -1.32 15.47
C ASN A 285 9.17 -2.47 16.04
N SER A 286 8.85 -3.45 15.22
CA SER A 286 8.17 -4.68 15.59
C SER A 286 8.80 -5.87 14.87
N ILE A 287 8.43 -7.09 15.25
CA ILE A 287 8.93 -8.32 14.63
C ILE A 287 7.76 -9.15 14.11
N ALA A 288 7.91 -9.70 12.90
CA ALA A 288 7.06 -10.76 12.38
C ALA A 288 7.97 -11.87 11.84
N SER A 289 8.20 -12.94 12.60
CA SER A 289 9.12 -14.00 12.24
C SER A 289 8.52 -15.38 12.47
N LYS A 290 8.83 -16.33 11.58
CA LYS A 290 8.51 -17.75 11.73
C LYS A 290 9.63 -18.43 12.50
N ASN A 291 9.51 -18.44 13.82
CA ASN A 291 10.58 -18.94 14.69
C ASN A 291 10.03 -19.38 16.06
N ASN A 292 10.88 -19.95 16.90
CA ASN A 292 10.58 -20.19 18.32
C ASN A 292 10.77 -18.88 19.10
N GLU A 293 9.74 -18.47 19.83
CA GLU A 293 9.73 -17.19 20.55
C GLU A 293 10.81 -17.10 21.62
N ASP A 294 10.98 -18.14 22.44
CA ASP A 294 11.93 -18.13 23.56
C ASP A 294 13.37 -18.04 23.06
N THR A 295 13.70 -18.81 22.01
CA THR A 295 15.04 -18.78 21.39
C THR A 295 15.36 -17.41 20.81
N VAL A 296 14.37 -16.81 20.12
CA VAL A 296 14.53 -15.46 19.55
C VAL A 296 14.68 -14.41 20.64
N ARG A 297 13.87 -14.45 21.70
CA ARG A 297 13.99 -13.47 22.80
C ARG A 297 15.34 -13.54 23.47
N THR A 298 15.84 -14.76 23.72
CA THR A 298 17.19 -14.96 24.24
C THR A 298 18.23 -14.29 23.32
N LYS A 299 18.15 -14.54 22.02
CA LYS A 299 19.10 -13.95 21.05
C LYS A 299 19.00 -12.43 20.95
N LEU A 300 17.81 -11.87 20.96
CA LEU A 300 17.61 -10.41 20.95
C LEU A 300 18.13 -9.75 22.24
N ALA A 301 18.02 -10.43 23.39
CA ALA A 301 18.59 -9.98 24.66
C ALA A 301 20.12 -10.02 24.65
N GLU A 302 20.74 -11.10 24.13
CA GLU A 302 22.20 -11.19 23.91
C GLU A 302 22.73 -10.03 23.04
N LEU A 303 21.98 -9.66 21.99
CA LEU A 303 22.31 -8.56 21.10
C LEU A 303 21.99 -7.17 21.69
N GLY A 304 21.35 -7.11 22.86
CA GLY A 304 20.96 -5.86 23.52
C GLY A 304 19.96 -5.02 22.71
N ILE A 305 19.06 -5.67 21.97
CA ILE A 305 18.08 -4.99 21.09
C ILE A 305 16.62 -5.36 21.36
N GLU A 306 16.33 -6.32 22.23
CA GLU A 306 14.96 -6.75 22.55
C GLU A 306 14.06 -5.57 22.95
N GLN A 307 14.62 -4.62 23.70
CA GLN A 307 13.89 -3.45 24.17
C GLN A 307 13.42 -2.50 23.06
N TYR A 308 13.87 -2.64 21.83
CA TYR A 308 13.45 -1.76 20.71
C TYR A 308 12.17 -2.25 20.01
N PHE A 309 11.72 -3.46 20.28
CA PHE A 309 10.56 -4.05 19.62
C PHE A 309 9.29 -4.03 20.49
N VAL A 310 8.14 -3.86 19.85
CA VAL A 310 6.82 -3.88 20.47
C VAL A 310 5.84 -4.64 19.59
N PHE A 311 4.83 -5.27 20.18
CA PHE A 311 3.81 -6.07 19.49
C PHE A 311 4.39 -7.16 18.58
N SER A 312 5.54 -7.71 18.94
CA SER A 312 6.22 -8.75 18.17
C SER A 312 5.35 -9.99 18.03
N LYS A 313 5.35 -10.59 16.85
CA LYS A 313 4.69 -11.86 16.53
C LYS A 313 5.74 -12.85 16.02
N ILE A 314 6.16 -13.71 16.92
CA ILE A 314 7.15 -14.76 16.66
C ILE A 314 6.44 -16.08 16.82
N ASN A 315 6.03 -16.67 15.71
CA ASN A 315 5.25 -17.91 15.66
C ASN A 315 5.26 -18.45 14.21
N TRP A 316 4.66 -19.64 14.00
CA TRP A 316 4.65 -20.31 12.70
C TRP A 316 3.46 -19.93 11.79
N LEU A 317 2.70 -18.88 12.14
CA LEU A 317 1.61 -18.38 11.29
C LEU A 317 2.15 -17.68 10.04
N PRO A 318 1.33 -17.55 8.98
CA PRO A 318 1.68 -16.78 7.80
C PRO A 318 2.13 -15.35 8.15
N LYS A 319 3.16 -14.83 7.49
CA LYS A 319 3.68 -13.47 7.72
C LYS A 319 2.59 -12.41 7.54
N SER A 320 1.73 -12.57 6.55
CA SER A 320 0.61 -11.65 6.29
C SER A 320 -0.36 -11.56 7.46
N ALA A 321 -0.62 -12.67 8.15
CA ALA A 321 -1.48 -12.69 9.34
C ALA A 321 -0.82 -11.95 10.50
N ASN A 322 0.47 -12.24 10.77
CA ASN A 322 1.24 -11.60 11.83
C ASN A 322 1.36 -10.08 11.60
N VAL A 323 1.73 -9.65 10.39
CA VAL A 323 1.87 -8.24 10.02
C VAL A 323 0.53 -7.51 10.15
N THR A 324 -0.57 -8.10 9.68
CA THR A 324 -1.91 -7.52 9.81
C THR A 324 -2.33 -7.38 11.26
N MET A 325 -2.02 -8.38 12.09
CA MET A 325 -2.30 -8.36 13.53
C MET A 325 -1.52 -7.25 14.25
N ILE A 326 -0.22 -7.09 13.97
CA ILE A 326 0.61 -6.00 14.50
C ILE A 326 0.01 -4.64 14.15
N VAL A 327 -0.32 -4.42 12.88
CA VAL A 327 -0.92 -3.17 12.39
C VAL A 327 -2.23 -2.85 13.11
N LYS A 328 -3.08 -3.87 13.29
CA LYS A 328 -4.36 -3.74 14.01
C LYS A 328 -4.15 -3.44 15.49
N GLN A 329 -3.25 -4.17 16.16
CA GLN A 329 -2.97 -3.99 17.60
C GLN A 329 -2.33 -2.63 17.88
N MET A 330 -1.46 -2.13 17.01
CA MET A 330 -0.87 -0.78 17.12
C MET A 330 -1.85 0.34 16.71
N ASN A 331 -2.99 -0.01 16.14
CA ASN A 331 -3.99 0.94 15.62
C ASN A 331 -3.38 2.00 14.68
N ILE A 332 -2.57 1.56 13.71
CA ILE A 332 -1.92 2.41 12.72
C ILE A 332 -2.40 2.07 11.31
N ASN A 333 -2.24 3.01 10.38
CA ASN A 333 -2.58 2.76 8.99
C ASN A 333 -1.51 1.90 8.29
N ALA A 334 -1.91 0.89 7.55
CA ALA A 334 -1.04 0.00 6.80
C ALA A 334 -0.06 0.75 5.87
N ASN A 335 -0.49 1.85 5.21
CA ASN A 335 0.40 2.65 4.35
C ASN A 335 1.46 3.49 5.08
N THR A 336 1.50 3.43 6.43
CA THR A 336 2.56 4.01 7.27
C THR A 336 3.51 2.95 7.81
N VAL A 337 3.37 1.70 7.34
CA VAL A 337 4.14 0.54 7.77
C VAL A 337 5.10 0.11 6.66
N VAL A 338 6.29 -0.26 7.05
CA VAL A 338 7.29 -0.92 6.19
C VAL A 338 7.53 -2.31 6.76
N PHE A 339 7.47 -3.33 5.93
CA PHE A 339 7.82 -4.70 6.26
C PHE A 339 9.14 -5.06 5.58
N VAL A 340 10.09 -5.58 6.32
CA VAL A 340 11.44 -5.93 5.86
C VAL A 340 11.64 -7.44 6.00
N ASP A 341 11.93 -8.11 4.90
CA ASP A 341 12.05 -9.56 4.83
C ASP A 341 12.93 -9.93 3.63
N ASP A 342 13.83 -10.91 3.73
CA ASP A 342 14.70 -11.35 2.64
C ASP A 342 13.96 -12.22 1.62
N ASN A 343 12.92 -12.93 2.07
CA ASN A 343 12.20 -13.87 1.22
C ASN A 343 11.16 -13.14 0.35
N PRO A 344 11.32 -13.11 -0.99
CA PRO A 344 10.37 -12.47 -1.89
C PRO A 344 8.97 -13.10 -1.82
N PHE A 345 8.87 -14.41 -1.53
CA PHE A 345 7.57 -15.07 -1.37
C PHE A 345 6.79 -14.51 -0.17
N GLU A 346 7.46 -14.30 0.97
CA GLU A 346 6.82 -13.77 2.18
C GLU A 346 6.45 -12.30 2.03
N ARG A 347 7.31 -11.49 1.37
CA ARG A 347 6.96 -10.11 0.99
C ARG A 347 5.71 -10.06 0.11
N ASN A 348 5.59 -10.99 -0.83
CA ASN A 348 4.43 -11.08 -1.73
C ASN A 348 3.16 -11.50 -1.00
N GLU A 349 3.26 -12.46 -0.08
CA GLU A 349 2.16 -12.89 0.77
C GLU A 349 1.58 -11.71 1.57
N VAL A 350 2.45 -10.87 2.12
CA VAL A 350 2.03 -9.65 2.83
C VAL A 350 1.38 -8.64 1.89
N LEU A 351 1.93 -8.40 0.71
CA LEU A 351 1.38 -7.47 -0.28
C LEU A 351 0.00 -7.90 -0.78
N LEU A 352 -0.24 -9.19 -0.96
CA LEU A 352 -1.55 -9.72 -1.37
C LEU A 352 -2.63 -9.42 -0.35
N ARG A 353 -2.36 -9.61 0.94
CA ARG A 353 -3.35 -9.39 2.01
C ARG A 353 -3.43 -7.94 2.47
N ALA A 354 -2.36 -7.20 2.37
CA ALA A 354 -2.25 -5.82 2.81
C ALA A 354 -1.51 -4.94 1.79
N PRO A 355 -2.11 -4.65 0.61
CA PRO A 355 -1.46 -3.97 -0.52
C PRO A 355 -0.95 -2.57 -0.19
N SER A 356 -1.41 -1.97 0.92
CA SER A 356 -0.98 -0.66 1.37
C SER A 356 0.32 -0.67 2.17
N ILE A 357 0.83 -1.84 2.58
CA ILE A 357 2.11 -1.98 3.27
C ILE A 357 3.23 -1.89 2.23
N THR A 358 4.32 -1.22 2.61
CA THR A 358 5.52 -1.18 1.78
C THR A 358 6.44 -2.33 2.19
N CYS A 359 6.71 -3.27 1.28
CA CYS A 359 7.66 -4.34 1.54
C CYS A 359 9.03 -4.00 0.93
N VAL A 360 10.10 -4.25 1.66
CA VAL A 360 11.48 -3.89 1.29
C VAL A 360 12.42 -5.07 1.58
N ASP A 361 13.37 -5.30 0.68
CA ASP A 361 14.46 -6.23 0.91
C ASP A 361 15.46 -5.66 1.93
N PRO A 362 16.01 -6.47 2.87
CA PRO A 362 16.96 -5.98 3.85
C PRO A 362 18.19 -5.30 3.24
N SER A 363 18.67 -5.75 2.08
CA SER A 363 19.81 -5.13 1.38
C SER A 363 19.53 -3.71 0.89
N GLU A 364 18.27 -3.36 0.67
CA GLU A 364 17.83 -2.04 0.20
C GLU A 364 17.38 -1.13 1.36
N MET A 365 17.14 -1.68 2.54
CA MET A 365 16.51 -0.96 3.65
C MET A 365 17.30 0.27 4.10
N ILE A 366 18.63 0.19 4.14
CA ILE A 366 19.50 1.32 4.51
C ILE A 366 19.34 2.49 3.52
N ALA A 367 19.30 2.20 2.21
CA ALA A 367 19.10 3.23 1.19
C ALA A 367 17.67 3.79 1.23
N PHE A 368 16.69 2.92 1.43
CA PHE A 368 15.28 3.29 1.51
C PHE A 368 14.97 4.17 2.74
N SER A 369 15.61 3.91 3.88
CA SER A 369 15.43 4.69 5.11
C SER A 369 15.83 6.17 4.98
N LYS A 370 16.60 6.53 3.96
CA LYS A 370 17.01 7.91 3.66
C LYS A 370 15.96 8.71 2.88
N CYS A 371 14.86 8.08 2.45
CA CYS A 371 13.80 8.78 1.70
C CYS A 371 12.95 9.70 2.60
N SER A 372 12.21 10.60 1.96
CA SER A 372 11.40 11.60 2.66
C SER A 372 10.36 11.02 3.62
N ARG A 373 9.93 9.77 3.44
CA ARG A 373 8.95 9.10 4.30
C ARG A 373 9.45 8.88 5.73
N PHE A 374 10.76 8.78 5.93
CA PHE A 374 11.38 8.60 7.24
C PHE A 374 11.71 9.92 7.96
N ASN A 375 11.61 11.06 7.25
CA ASN A 375 11.79 12.38 7.87
C ASN A 375 10.59 12.67 8.78
N ALA A 376 10.69 12.31 10.04
CA ALA A 376 9.68 12.57 11.06
C ALA A 376 9.98 13.90 11.79
N ILE A 377 8.92 14.57 12.25
CA ILE A 377 9.06 15.65 13.23
C ILE A 377 9.39 14.97 14.56
N VAL A 378 10.57 15.24 15.09
CA VAL A 378 11.04 14.65 16.36
C VAL A 378 10.71 15.63 17.49
N THR A 379 9.80 15.22 18.37
CA THR A 379 9.47 15.90 19.62
C THR A 379 9.86 15.01 20.81
N GLU A 380 9.95 15.55 22.01
CA GLU A 380 10.21 14.74 23.21
C GLU A 380 9.17 13.65 23.40
N ASP A 381 7.89 13.93 23.10
CA ASP A 381 6.84 12.92 23.12
C ASP A 381 6.99 11.86 22.02
N SER A 382 7.56 12.23 20.87
CA SER A 382 7.79 11.25 19.81
C SER A 382 8.89 10.25 20.14
N LYS A 383 9.89 10.67 20.91
CA LYS A 383 10.96 9.78 21.44
C LYS A 383 10.40 8.75 22.43
N LYS A 384 9.32 9.09 23.15
CA LYS A 384 8.64 8.20 24.11
C LYS A 384 7.64 7.22 23.45
N ARG A 385 7.54 7.18 22.12
CA ARG A 385 6.51 6.36 21.45
C ARG A 385 6.64 4.88 21.76
N ARG A 386 7.86 4.35 21.78
CA ARG A 386 8.09 2.95 22.13
C ARG A 386 7.53 2.62 23.53
N SER A 387 7.84 3.42 24.53
CA SER A 387 7.31 3.22 25.90
C SER A 387 5.78 3.26 25.92
N THR A 388 5.18 4.19 25.17
CA THR A 388 3.72 4.25 25.03
C THR A 388 3.13 2.99 24.39
N TYR A 389 3.76 2.43 23.35
CA TYR A 389 3.28 1.18 22.75
C TYR A 389 3.50 -0.03 23.65
N ARG A 390 4.52 -0.06 24.49
CA ARG A 390 4.68 -1.10 25.53
C ARG A 390 3.58 -1.03 26.59
N MET A 391 3.17 0.16 27.00
CA MET A 391 2.02 0.34 27.89
C MET A 391 0.74 -0.21 27.26
N LEU A 392 0.53 0.08 25.95
CA LEU A 392 -0.61 -0.45 25.21
C LEU A 392 -0.55 -1.99 25.06
N GLU A 393 0.62 -2.56 24.87
CA GLU A 393 0.81 -4.00 24.79
C GLU A 393 0.46 -4.67 26.15
N ALA A 394 0.95 -4.10 27.24
CA ALA A 394 0.61 -4.57 28.60
C ALA A 394 -0.90 -4.45 28.88
N MET A 395 -1.52 -3.32 28.51
CA MET A 395 -2.95 -3.12 28.65
C MET A 395 -3.77 -4.16 27.86
N LYS A 396 -3.39 -4.41 26.59
CA LYS A 396 -4.11 -5.37 25.74
C LYS A 396 -3.99 -6.80 26.26
N LYS A 397 -2.83 -7.16 26.79
CA LYS A 397 -2.65 -8.46 27.41
C LYS A 397 -3.60 -8.63 28.60
N GLU A 398 -3.72 -7.62 29.46
CA GLU A 398 -4.64 -7.65 30.59
C GLU A 398 -6.11 -7.61 30.14
N GLU A 399 -6.43 -6.87 29.06
CA GLU A 399 -7.77 -6.84 28.46
C GLU A 399 -8.19 -8.23 27.91
N GLU A 400 -7.27 -8.94 27.25
CA GLU A 400 -7.50 -10.30 26.74
C GLU A 400 -7.73 -11.34 27.85
N GLU A 401 -7.14 -11.13 29.02
CA GLU A 401 -7.32 -11.97 30.21
C GLU A 401 -8.56 -11.58 31.04
N TRP A 402 -9.19 -10.41 30.76
CA TRP A 402 -10.32 -9.89 31.50
C TRP A 402 -11.64 -10.61 31.16
N THR A 403 -12.36 -11.05 32.19
CA THR A 403 -13.64 -11.80 32.03
C THR A 403 -14.90 -10.96 32.26
N GLY A 404 -14.76 -9.69 32.67
CA GLY A 404 -15.85 -8.74 32.92
C GLY A 404 -16.25 -7.91 31.70
N ASN A 405 -17.15 -6.95 31.91
CA ASN A 405 -17.46 -6.01 30.83
C ASN A 405 -16.31 -5.00 30.61
N ILE A 406 -16.30 -4.34 29.45
CA ILE A 406 -15.21 -3.46 29.04
C ILE A 406 -15.17 -2.15 29.88
N ASP A 407 -16.31 -1.65 30.33
CA ASP A 407 -16.34 -0.41 31.11
C ASP A 407 -15.75 -0.65 32.51
N ASP A 408 -15.99 -1.81 33.13
CA ASP A 408 -15.38 -2.19 34.41
C ASP A 408 -13.85 -2.36 34.26
N PHE A 409 -13.40 -2.92 33.14
CA PHE A 409 -11.98 -2.98 32.83
C PHE A 409 -11.36 -1.58 32.73
N LEU A 410 -12.00 -0.65 32.00
CA LEU A 410 -11.51 0.71 31.84
C LEU A 410 -11.51 1.48 33.17
N ILE A 411 -12.50 1.26 34.04
CA ILE A 411 -12.53 1.81 35.41
C ILE A 411 -11.34 1.27 36.21
N ASN A 412 -11.07 -0.04 36.13
CA ASN A 412 -9.91 -0.65 36.78
C ASN A 412 -8.56 -0.16 36.24
N CYS A 413 -8.53 0.34 35.01
CA CYS A 413 -7.33 0.98 34.45
C CYS A 413 -7.02 2.33 35.09
N ASN A 414 -7.95 2.95 35.83
CA ASN A 414 -7.80 4.25 36.47
C ASN A 414 -7.33 5.35 35.49
N ILE A 415 -8.07 5.51 34.39
CA ILE A 415 -7.73 6.43 33.33
C ILE A 415 -7.92 7.88 33.81
N GLN A 416 -6.85 8.66 33.71
CA GLN A 416 -6.84 10.07 34.03
C GLN A 416 -6.59 10.89 32.78
N ALA A 417 -7.32 11.99 32.62
CA ALA A 417 -7.14 12.92 31.52
C ALA A 417 -7.06 14.35 32.09
N GLN A 418 -6.03 15.11 31.71
CA GLN A 418 -5.80 16.46 32.18
C GLN A 418 -5.89 17.45 31.01
N ILE A 419 -6.71 18.48 31.21
CA ILE A 419 -6.85 19.59 30.26
C ILE A 419 -5.98 20.76 30.76
N THR A 420 -5.20 21.34 29.84
CA THR A 420 -4.36 22.51 30.08
C THR A 420 -4.44 23.47 28.90
N LEU A 421 -4.04 24.73 29.11
CA LEU A 421 -3.86 25.67 28.01
C LEU A 421 -2.59 25.39 27.22
N PRO A 422 -2.56 25.65 25.89
CA PRO A 422 -1.35 25.56 25.12
C PRO A 422 -0.27 26.54 25.60
N THR A 423 0.97 26.12 25.48
CA THR A 423 2.16 26.92 25.78
C THR A 423 3.17 26.74 24.63
N ASP A 424 4.16 27.62 24.53
CA ASP A 424 5.21 27.52 23.51
C ASP A 424 5.90 26.13 23.51
N LYS A 425 5.98 25.48 24.68
CA LYS A 425 6.54 24.14 24.83
C LYS A 425 5.61 23.05 24.28
N THR A 426 4.29 23.26 24.31
CA THR A 426 3.30 22.25 23.90
C THR A 426 2.83 22.42 22.46
N ILE A 427 2.90 23.63 21.89
CA ILE A 427 2.50 23.93 20.50
C ILE A 427 3.16 22.99 19.46
N PRO A 428 4.47 22.67 19.50
CA PRO A 428 5.06 21.75 18.55
C PRO A 428 4.40 20.36 18.56
N ARG A 429 3.97 19.90 19.75
CA ARG A 429 3.26 18.64 19.88
C ARG A 429 1.81 18.72 19.37
N CYS A 430 1.11 19.84 19.62
CA CYS A 430 -0.22 20.09 19.05
C CYS A 430 -0.19 20.07 17.52
N PHE A 431 0.79 20.75 16.93
CA PHE A 431 1.04 20.72 15.49
C PHE A 431 1.31 19.29 14.98
N GLU A 432 2.16 18.52 15.67
CA GLU A 432 2.41 17.12 15.29
C GLU A 432 1.12 16.28 15.31
N LEU A 433 0.24 16.44 16.30
CA LEU A 433 -1.05 15.76 16.40
C LEU A 433 -1.94 16.08 15.21
N LEU A 434 -2.06 17.34 14.82
CA LEU A 434 -2.83 17.79 13.65
C LEU A 434 -2.28 17.16 12.37
N GLN A 435 -0.95 17.05 12.20
CA GLN A 435 -0.33 16.49 11.00
C GLN A 435 -0.48 14.96 10.92
N ARG A 436 -0.47 14.26 12.04
CA ARG A 436 -0.36 12.78 12.04
C ARG A 436 -1.65 12.03 12.32
N THR A 437 -2.65 12.67 12.94
CA THR A 437 -3.89 11.99 13.30
C THR A 437 -4.88 11.99 12.12
N ASN A 438 -5.46 10.84 11.84
CA ASN A 438 -6.43 10.67 10.76
C ASN A 438 -7.77 10.11 11.25
N GLN A 439 -7.78 9.17 12.20
CA GLN A 439 -8.98 8.48 12.65
C GLN A 439 -9.79 9.32 13.63
N LEU A 440 -9.12 9.88 14.63
CA LEU A 440 -9.72 10.73 15.66
C LEU A 440 -9.38 12.20 15.36
N ASN A 441 -9.79 12.66 14.19
CA ASN A 441 -9.67 14.05 13.73
C ASN A 441 -11.01 14.46 13.11
N SER A 442 -11.68 15.43 13.72
CA SER A 442 -13.03 15.83 13.33
C SER A 442 -13.07 16.61 12.02
N SER A 443 -12.15 17.54 11.82
CA SER A 443 -12.12 18.45 10.68
C SER A 443 -11.33 17.92 9.47
N GLY A 444 -10.33 17.08 9.73
CA GLY A 444 -9.36 16.66 8.71
C GLY A 444 -8.36 17.73 8.28
N ARG A 445 -8.43 18.94 8.87
CA ARG A 445 -7.52 20.05 8.55
C ARG A 445 -6.06 19.72 8.87
N ARG A 446 -5.14 20.35 8.14
CA ARG A 446 -3.70 20.25 8.33
C ARG A 446 -3.12 21.67 8.44
N LEU A 447 -3.34 22.27 9.60
CA LEU A 447 -2.86 23.62 9.89
C LEU A 447 -1.32 23.67 9.89
N SER A 448 -0.75 24.73 9.37
CA SER A 448 0.68 25.03 9.52
C SER A 448 1.01 25.42 10.96
N LEU A 449 2.29 25.43 11.31
CA LEU A 449 2.71 25.84 12.65
C LEU A 449 2.29 27.29 12.97
N ASN A 450 2.45 28.21 12.00
CA ASN A 450 2.07 29.61 12.15
C ASN A 450 0.56 29.77 12.40
N GLU A 451 -0.28 29.03 11.63
CA GLU A 451 -1.74 29.04 11.86
C GLU A 451 -2.12 28.54 13.25
N VAL A 452 -1.43 27.52 13.77
CA VAL A 452 -1.66 27.03 15.15
C VAL A 452 -1.29 28.11 16.17
N GLU A 453 -0.16 28.80 16.00
CA GLU A 453 0.29 29.88 16.86
C GLU A 453 -0.68 31.09 16.84
N GLU A 454 -1.19 31.46 15.67
CA GLU A 454 -2.18 32.52 15.51
C GLU A 454 -3.50 32.17 16.21
N ILE A 455 -3.99 30.95 16.02
CA ILE A 455 -5.22 30.46 16.66
C ILE A 455 -5.09 30.50 18.20
N VAL A 456 -3.96 30.01 18.73
CA VAL A 456 -3.71 29.99 20.19
C VAL A 456 -3.67 31.40 20.81
N LYS A 457 -3.24 32.41 20.06
CA LYS A 457 -3.17 33.82 20.51
C LYS A 457 -4.46 34.60 20.26
N SER A 458 -5.36 34.08 19.44
CA SER A 458 -6.58 34.77 19.03
C SER A 458 -7.65 34.73 20.15
N PRO A 459 -8.31 35.85 20.49
CA PRO A 459 -9.39 35.89 21.48
C PRO A 459 -10.69 35.22 20.95
N VAL A 460 -10.77 34.92 19.66
CA VAL A 460 -11.93 34.27 19.02
C VAL A 460 -11.95 32.78 19.32
N TYR A 461 -10.78 32.21 19.66
CA TYR A 461 -10.64 30.78 19.90
C TYR A 461 -10.17 30.48 21.32
N GLU A 462 -10.79 29.48 21.93
CA GLU A 462 -10.21 28.80 23.08
C GLU A 462 -9.56 27.49 22.62
N SER A 463 -8.32 27.24 23.06
CA SER A 463 -7.59 26.05 22.69
C SER A 463 -7.18 25.26 23.93
N PHE A 464 -7.30 23.95 23.86
CA PHE A 464 -6.97 23.05 24.97
C PHE A 464 -6.02 21.94 24.52
N VAL A 465 -5.08 21.64 25.40
CA VAL A 465 -4.16 20.49 25.28
C VAL A 465 -4.63 19.43 26.26
N LEU A 466 -4.74 18.21 25.79
CA LEU A 466 -5.11 17.05 26.60
C LEU A 466 -3.89 16.15 26.81
N SER A 467 -3.55 15.87 28.06
CA SER A 467 -2.65 14.78 28.44
C SER A 467 -3.41 13.65 29.12
N SER A 468 -2.88 12.44 29.08
CA SER A 468 -3.54 11.30 29.70
C SER A 468 -2.54 10.32 30.29
N SER A 469 -2.93 9.68 31.39
CA SER A 469 -2.23 8.58 32.05
C SER A 469 -3.22 7.52 32.54
N ASP A 470 -2.74 6.32 32.81
CA ASP A 470 -3.48 5.26 33.48
C ASP A 470 -2.53 4.39 34.32
N LYS A 471 -3.00 3.26 34.87
CA LYS A 471 -2.15 2.37 35.69
C LYS A 471 -0.94 1.80 34.95
N PHE A 472 -0.94 1.78 33.61
CA PHE A 472 0.17 1.30 32.78
C PHE A 472 1.23 2.37 32.56
N GLY A 473 0.87 3.68 32.70
CA GLY A 473 1.82 4.77 32.62
C GLY A 473 1.27 6.07 32.02
N ASP A 474 2.18 6.97 31.67
CA ASP A 474 1.90 8.30 31.13
C ASP A 474 2.02 8.30 29.59
N TYR A 475 0.92 8.69 28.91
CA TYR A 475 0.84 8.81 27.45
C TYR A 475 1.29 10.18 26.94
N GLY A 476 1.58 11.12 27.84
CA GLY A 476 1.92 12.50 27.53
C GLY A 476 0.77 13.27 26.88
N ILE A 477 1.10 14.22 26.01
CA ILE A 477 0.10 14.99 25.27
C ILE A 477 -0.52 14.12 24.17
N VAL A 478 -1.82 13.88 24.33
CA VAL A 478 -2.60 12.97 23.46
C VAL A 478 -3.68 13.69 22.65
N GLY A 479 -4.04 14.94 22.99
CA GLY A 479 -5.10 15.66 22.28
C GLY A 479 -4.84 17.15 22.16
N PHE A 480 -5.47 17.74 21.12
CA PHE A 480 -5.54 19.18 20.92
C PHE A 480 -6.91 19.54 20.38
N ILE A 481 -7.56 20.52 21.02
CA ILE A 481 -8.92 20.95 20.74
C ILE A 481 -8.92 22.44 20.49
N ILE A 482 -9.65 22.90 19.46
CA ILE A 482 -9.87 24.31 19.14
C ILE A 482 -11.36 24.56 19.11
N ILE A 483 -11.79 25.58 19.84
CA ILE A 483 -13.20 25.96 19.99
C ILE A 483 -13.35 27.41 19.58
N ASP A 484 -14.20 27.69 18.61
CA ASP A 484 -14.64 29.04 18.27
C ASP A 484 -15.69 29.48 19.30
N VAL A 485 -15.38 30.56 20.02
CA VAL A 485 -16.25 31.13 21.07
C VAL A 485 -16.90 32.47 20.65
N SER A 486 -16.77 32.86 19.40
CA SER A 486 -17.34 34.11 18.88
C SER A 486 -18.87 34.08 18.72
N GLY A 487 -19.45 32.90 18.58
CA GLY A 487 -20.91 32.72 18.42
C GLY A 487 -21.65 32.57 19.74
N ASN A 488 -23.01 32.62 19.69
CA ASN A 488 -23.86 32.40 20.85
C ASN A 488 -23.73 31.00 21.47
N VAL A 489 -23.37 30.03 20.67
CA VAL A 489 -23.05 28.64 21.10
C VAL A 489 -21.65 28.34 20.63
N PRO A 490 -20.71 28.03 21.52
CA PRO A 490 -19.36 27.67 21.13
C PRO A 490 -19.31 26.44 20.20
N CYS A 491 -18.37 26.45 19.26
CA CYS A 491 -18.23 25.44 18.26
C CYS A 491 -16.83 24.83 18.26
N VAL A 492 -16.72 23.52 18.46
CA VAL A 492 -15.47 22.79 18.29
C VAL A 492 -15.15 22.75 16.78
N THR A 493 -14.15 23.48 16.36
CA THR A 493 -13.70 23.55 14.98
C THR A 493 -12.73 22.44 14.65
N ASP A 494 -11.86 22.09 15.60
CA ASP A 494 -10.90 20.99 15.46
C ASP A 494 -10.81 20.21 16.77
N PHE A 495 -10.96 18.91 16.62
CA PHE A 495 -10.83 17.95 17.70
C PHE A 495 -9.93 16.82 17.25
N VAL A 496 -8.74 16.74 17.82
CA VAL A 496 -7.73 15.78 17.42
C VAL A 496 -7.21 15.03 18.63
N ILE A 497 -7.38 13.71 18.63
CA ILE A 497 -6.86 12.82 19.68
C ILE A 497 -6.00 11.70 19.06
N SER A 498 -4.88 11.42 19.71
CA SER A 498 -3.95 10.37 19.30
C SER A 498 -4.62 8.99 19.32
N CYS A 499 -4.48 8.23 18.24
CA CYS A 499 -4.99 6.86 18.16
C CYS A 499 -4.41 5.92 19.23
N ARG A 500 -3.33 6.30 19.92
CA ARG A 500 -2.74 5.55 21.04
C ARG A 500 -3.65 5.43 22.26
N VAL A 501 -4.55 6.39 22.45
CA VAL A 501 -5.53 6.37 23.54
C VAL A 501 -6.96 6.12 23.05
N ALA A 502 -7.12 5.69 21.81
CA ALA A 502 -8.42 5.32 21.26
C ALA A 502 -9.07 4.18 22.08
N ASN A 503 -10.39 4.15 22.12
CA ASN A 503 -11.22 3.17 22.85
C ASN A 503 -11.10 3.24 24.38
N LYS A 504 -10.50 4.28 24.95
CA LYS A 504 -10.40 4.50 26.40
C LYS A 504 -11.51 5.40 26.95
N LYS A 505 -12.53 5.70 26.16
CA LYS A 505 -13.64 6.61 26.52
C LYS A 505 -13.21 8.05 26.85
N ILE A 506 -11.98 8.43 26.49
CA ILE A 506 -11.45 9.79 26.72
C ILE A 506 -12.20 10.79 25.86
N GLU A 507 -12.40 10.48 24.58
CA GLU A 507 -13.00 11.37 23.59
C GLU A 507 -14.43 11.76 23.95
N PRO A 508 -15.36 10.82 24.17
CA PRO A 508 -16.73 11.17 24.52
C PRO A 508 -16.83 11.82 25.90
N THR A 509 -15.99 11.42 26.87
CA THR A 509 -15.96 12.07 28.21
C THR A 509 -15.55 13.51 28.07
N LEU A 510 -14.52 13.82 27.26
CA LEU A 510 -14.05 15.19 27.05
C LEU A 510 -15.10 16.06 26.36
N ILE A 511 -15.74 15.54 25.30
CA ILE A 511 -16.78 16.29 24.57
C ILE A 511 -17.98 16.59 25.50
N ASN A 512 -18.42 15.60 26.28
CA ASN A 512 -19.50 15.78 27.25
C ASN A 512 -19.12 16.82 28.32
N TYR A 513 -17.90 16.77 28.83
CA TYR A 513 -17.38 17.77 29.78
C TYR A 513 -17.41 19.18 29.19
N LEU A 514 -16.91 19.36 27.95
CA LEU A 514 -16.91 20.65 27.26
C LEU A 514 -18.34 21.17 27.04
N ALA A 515 -19.29 20.31 26.69
CA ALA A 515 -20.69 20.70 26.58
C ALA A 515 -21.23 21.22 27.90
N GLY A 516 -20.88 20.61 29.04
CA GLY A 516 -21.23 21.10 30.38
C GLY A 516 -20.57 22.46 30.73
N LYS A 517 -19.28 22.59 30.40
CA LYS A 517 -18.50 23.83 30.63
C LYS A 517 -19.10 25.04 29.89
N TYR A 518 -19.63 24.85 28.70
CA TYR A 518 -20.21 25.90 27.87
C TYR A 518 -21.75 25.98 27.96
N GLY A 519 -22.30 25.80 29.14
CA GLY A 519 -23.73 26.05 29.43
C GLY A 519 -24.68 24.97 28.90
N GLY A 520 -24.21 23.76 28.74
CA GLY A 520 -25.01 22.57 28.38
C GLY A 520 -25.18 22.30 26.91
N LYS A 521 -24.65 23.15 26.02
CA LYS A 521 -24.72 22.99 24.56
C LYS A 521 -23.39 23.34 23.91
N LEU A 522 -22.97 22.53 22.95
CA LEU A 522 -21.75 22.70 22.18
C LEU A 522 -21.97 22.27 20.74
N PHE A 523 -21.56 23.08 19.78
CA PHE A 523 -21.50 22.66 18.39
C PHE A 523 -20.17 21.94 18.11
N PHE A 524 -20.21 21.03 17.14
CA PHE A 524 -19.08 20.19 16.79
C PHE A 524 -18.98 20.02 15.27
N ASN A 525 -17.92 20.55 14.67
CA ASN A 525 -17.65 20.46 13.26
C ASN A 525 -17.09 19.07 12.90
N TYR A 526 -17.71 18.43 11.93
CA TYR A 526 -17.25 17.17 11.37
C TYR A 526 -17.20 17.23 9.86
N LYS A 527 -16.08 16.82 9.29
CA LYS A 527 -15.92 16.61 7.85
C LYS A 527 -15.55 15.16 7.60
N LYS A 528 -16.43 14.43 6.92
CA LYS A 528 -16.20 13.02 6.61
C LYS A 528 -14.96 12.88 5.74
N THR A 529 -14.06 11.98 6.14
CA THR A 529 -12.88 11.56 5.38
C THR A 529 -12.89 10.05 5.21
N LEU A 530 -12.04 9.53 4.35
CA LEU A 530 -11.91 8.06 4.15
C LEU A 530 -11.51 7.30 5.43
N ARG A 531 -11.09 8.00 6.50
CA ARG A 531 -10.43 7.36 7.65
C ARG A 531 -10.95 7.77 9.02
N ASN A 532 -11.78 8.80 9.13
CA ASN A 532 -12.26 9.26 10.42
C ASN A 532 -13.63 8.68 10.84
N GLY A 533 -13.94 7.49 10.32
CA GLY A 533 -15.08 6.70 10.79
C GLY A 533 -15.13 6.54 12.32
N PRO A 534 -13.99 6.27 13.01
CA PRO A 534 -13.98 6.22 14.49
C PRO A 534 -14.47 7.51 15.16
N MET A 535 -14.13 8.69 14.64
CA MET A 535 -14.68 9.97 15.15
C MET A 535 -16.20 10.04 14.96
N PHE A 536 -16.71 9.54 13.86
CA PHE A 536 -18.16 9.50 13.63
C PHE A 536 -18.90 8.55 14.60
N GLN A 537 -18.26 7.47 15.05
CA GLN A 537 -18.83 6.60 16.07
C GLN A 537 -18.99 7.33 17.42
N ILE A 538 -18.05 8.20 17.77
CA ILE A 538 -18.14 9.03 18.99
C ILE A 538 -19.34 10.00 18.91
N ILE A 539 -19.55 10.63 17.73
CA ILE A 539 -20.73 11.48 17.48
C ILE A 539 -22.03 10.69 17.70
N ARG A 540 -22.08 9.43 17.24
CA ARG A 540 -23.25 8.57 17.43
C ARG A 540 -23.41 8.11 18.89
N GLU A 541 -22.33 7.77 19.57
CA GLU A 541 -22.32 7.38 20.98
C GLU A 541 -22.90 8.48 21.87
N LEU A 542 -22.49 9.72 21.62
CA LEU A 542 -23.01 10.90 22.33
C LEU A 542 -24.38 11.38 21.82
N LYS A 543 -25.00 10.63 20.89
CA LYS A 543 -26.31 10.96 20.31
C LYS A 543 -26.42 12.41 19.83
N MET A 544 -25.35 12.94 19.24
CA MET A 544 -25.34 14.32 18.75
C MET A 544 -26.34 14.50 17.59
N GLU A 545 -27.09 15.59 17.62
CA GLU A 545 -28.07 15.94 16.60
C GLU A 545 -27.42 16.77 15.49
N ARG A 546 -27.61 16.38 14.23
CA ARG A 546 -27.15 17.19 13.10
C ARG A 546 -27.97 18.47 12.99
N VAL A 547 -27.27 19.59 12.87
CA VAL A 547 -27.88 20.91 12.70
C VAL A 547 -27.71 21.36 11.23
N PRO A 548 -28.71 22.03 10.62
CA PRO A 548 -28.53 22.63 9.31
C PRO A 548 -27.33 23.58 9.29
N SER A 549 -26.43 23.42 8.34
CA SER A 549 -25.24 24.24 8.16
C SER A 549 -24.99 24.50 6.69
N GLU A 550 -24.65 25.73 6.33
CA GLU A 550 -24.16 26.11 5.00
C GLU A 550 -22.62 26.09 5.06
N GLY A 551 -22.00 25.12 4.39
CA GLY A 551 -20.53 25.02 4.37
C GLY A 551 -20.01 23.62 4.15
N GLU A 552 -18.67 23.44 4.22
CA GLU A 552 -18.02 22.15 3.95
C GLU A 552 -18.05 21.16 5.13
N TYR A 553 -18.53 21.62 6.31
CA TYR A 553 -18.62 20.83 7.53
C TYR A 553 -20.08 20.48 7.84
N ASP A 554 -20.28 19.21 8.23
CA ASP A 554 -21.47 18.83 8.96
C ASP A 554 -21.34 19.34 10.40
N VAL A 555 -22.33 20.09 10.87
CA VAL A 555 -22.36 20.61 12.25
C VAL A 555 -23.26 19.73 13.09
N TYR A 556 -22.75 19.28 14.23
CA TYR A 556 -23.50 18.49 15.19
C TYR A 556 -23.65 19.24 16.49
N GLN A 557 -24.81 19.14 17.12
CA GLN A 557 -25.07 19.69 18.47
C GLN A 557 -24.86 18.58 19.51
N CYS A 558 -23.94 18.78 20.42
CA CYS A 558 -23.78 17.99 21.63
C CYS A 558 -24.54 18.67 22.79
N LYS A 559 -25.35 17.87 23.50
CA LYS A 559 -26.01 18.28 24.76
C LYS A 559 -25.27 17.62 25.91
N TYR A 560 -25.08 18.35 27.00
CA TYR A 560 -24.48 17.81 28.21
C TYR A 560 -25.36 16.72 28.82
N ASP A 561 -24.77 15.55 29.05
CA ASP A 561 -25.41 14.45 29.76
C ASP A 561 -24.81 14.32 31.18
N LYS A 562 -25.61 14.69 32.19
CA LYS A 562 -25.21 14.59 33.60
C LYS A 562 -24.95 13.14 34.04
N ASN A 563 -25.59 12.17 33.37
CA ASN A 563 -25.53 10.76 33.70
C ASN A 563 -24.50 9.97 32.84
N TYR A 564 -23.68 10.68 32.04
CA TYR A 564 -22.65 10.03 31.24
C TYR A 564 -21.70 9.21 32.15
N PRO A 565 -21.36 7.95 31.81
CA PRO A 565 -20.53 7.08 32.63
C PRO A 565 -19.18 7.71 32.99
N LYS A 566 -18.83 7.70 34.28
CA LYS A 566 -17.55 8.24 34.79
C LYS A 566 -16.43 7.19 34.69
N VAL A 567 -16.09 6.81 33.48
CA VAL A 567 -15.00 5.84 33.19
C VAL A 567 -13.62 6.52 33.26
N VAL A 568 -13.56 7.81 32.93
CA VAL A 568 -12.34 8.61 32.90
C VAL A 568 -12.42 9.72 33.92
N SER A 569 -11.39 9.86 34.74
CA SER A 569 -11.23 11.00 35.66
C SER A 569 -10.64 12.17 34.89
N LEU A 570 -11.43 13.24 34.71
CA LEU A 570 -11.04 14.45 33.97
C LEU A 570 -10.73 15.58 34.91
N PHE A 571 -9.57 16.22 34.73
CA PHE A 571 -9.09 17.33 35.52
C PHE A 571 -8.75 18.53 34.63
N GLU A 572 -9.24 19.73 35.00
CA GLU A 572 -8.78 20.98 34.38
C GLU A 572 -7.78 21.64 35.31
N ARG A 573 -6.55 21.88 34.86
CA ARG A 573 -5.58 22.66 35.62
C ARG A 573 -5.75 24.12 35.24
N GLY A 574 -6.27 24.92 36.18
CA GLY A 574 -6.49 26.32 35.99
C GLY A 574 -5.21 27.10 35.67
N LYS A 575 -5.41 28.36 35.23
CA LYS A 575 -4.36 29.35 34.93
C LYS A 575 -3.34 29.48 36.03
#